data_2a7e2f9e00adc5fdeba666c3d8564b12
#
_entry.id   2a7e2f9e00adc5fdeba666c3d8564b12
#
_cell.length_a   1.000
_cell.length_b   1.000
_cell.length_c   1.000
_cell.angle_alpha   90.00
_cell.angle_beta   90.00
_cell.angle_gamma   90.00
#
_symmetry.space_group_name_H-M   'P 1'
#
loop_
_entity.id
_entity.type
_entity.pdbx_description
1 polymer ?
#
loop_
_entity_poly.entity_id
_entity_poly.type
_entity_poly.pdbx_seq_one_letter_code
_entity_poly.pdbx_strand_id
1 'polypeptide(L)'
;MKHLFTGALIIGVMGCTTPQQTQKDNISGIYPKLAFYNNEGECGTGAVVPWAGSLWAITYGPHMPFGSSDKLYQITPDKKLVVRSESIGGTPANRLIHKETNTLNIGSYFIDQSENVRVLPWQEAPGRYTGAARHLTDPANKIYIGTMEEGFYEVDVNTLEVKELYQDGNEGRRLHKKDPKNNPPYVDLLPGAHGKGLYSGQGVMVFSNNGENSAAAMKHFDALSGSLSEWDGKDWKVVRRNQFVELTGPGGIYGNPNPETDPIWATGWDHKSVLLGVRGAQKGWTFYRLPKASHSYDGAHGWNTEWPRIRNVGAEGENDYLMTMHGLFWRFPHTFTADNSAGIRPRTTYLKVIGDFARWNDELVFGCDDSAQKEFLNKRKAKGNIEGPGQSNSNLWFTSLTKPDELGPATADGAIWEKEEVKANTNSDPYLFAGWKERCCWIKNDGAEAVKYLFEVDEKGNNQWTSLQEVLVPAGESAYVAFNPVTKGEWIRVRTDKDTQTSVSFIDSSADNRTAAIAPMFKGLSEVSEKNSLGGLLYGLGKNRRALGVLATTIENG
;
A
#
# COMPACT_ATOMS: atom_id res chain seq x y z
N MET A 1 -10.76 -23.54 -83.72
CA MET A 1 -10.46 -22.43 -82.81
C MET A 1 -10.63 -22.92 -81.38
N LYS A 2 -9.55 -23.16 -80.69
CA LYS A 2 -9.53 -23.64 -79.32
C LYS A 2 -9.13 -22.48 -78.44
N HIS A 3 -10.00 -22.08 -77.51
CA HIS A 3 -9.66 -21.10 -76.45
C HIS A 3 -9.17 -21.86 -75.20
N LEU A 4 -7.93 -21.64 -74.85
CA LEU A 4 -7.35 -22.02 -73.58
C LEU A 4 -7.77 -20.98 -72.53
N PHE A 5 -8.37 -21.42 -71.42
CA PHE A 5 -8.51 -20.62 -70.22
C PHE A 5 -7.40 -21.02 -69.24
N THR A 6 -6.55 -20.02 -68.95
CA THR A 6 -5.51 -20.16 -67.93
C THR A 6 -6.07 -19.65 -66.61
N GLY A 7 -6.38 -20.55 -65.68
CA GLY A 7 -6.78 -20.17 -64.33
C GLY A 7 -5.55 -19.90 -63.44
N ALA A 8 -5.39 -18.69 -62.96
CA ALA A 8 -4.37 -18.33 -61.98
C ALA A 8 -4.84 -18.74 -60.58
N LEU A 9 -4.12 -19.66 -59.94
CA LEU A 9 -4.33 -20.09 -58.55
C LEU A 9 -3.62 -19.05 -57.62
N ILE A 10 -4.38 -18.23 -56.91
CA ILE A 10 -3.85 -17.31 -55.87
C ILE A 10 -3.74 -18.16 -54.59
N ILE A 11 -2.54 -18.53 -54.23
CA ILE A 11 -2.24 -19.10 -52.90
C ILE A 11 -2.13 -17.96 -51.91
N GLY A 12 -3.18 -17.77 -51.14
CA GLY A 12 -3.17 -16.84 -49.98
C GLY A 12 -2.27 -17.41 -48.90
N VAL A 13 -1.09 -16.83 -48.69
CA VAL A 13 -0.26 -17.11 -47.51
C VAL A 13 -0.95 -16.43 -46.33
N MET A 14 -1.69 -17.21 -45.54
CA MET A 14 -2.08 -16.78 -44.20
C MET A 14 -0.81 -16.70 -43.35
N GLY A 15 -0.28 -15.51 -43.19
CA GLY A 15 0.74 -15.23 -42.21
C GLY A 15 0.15 -15.41 -40.82
N CYS A 16 0.50 -16.50 -40.14
CA CYS A 16 0.34 -16.59 -38.69
C CYS A 16 1.21 -15.48 -38.08
N THR A 17 0.61 -14.36 -37.75
CA THR A 17 1.24 -13.41 -36.82
C THR A 17 1.24 -14.08 -35.43
N THR A 18 2.38 -14.65 -35.07
CA THR A 18 2.67 -14.97 -33.67
C THR A 18 2.44 -13.71 -32.85
N PRO A 19 1.69 -13.77 -31.73
CA PRO A 19 1.56 -12.62 -30.85
C PRO A 19 2.97 -12.17 -30.49
N GLN A 20 3.32 -10.96 -30.80
CA GLN A 20 4.57 -10.35 -30.39
C GLN A 20 4.55 -10.33 -28.87
N GLN A 21 5.33 -11.21 -28.26
CA GLN A 21 5.48 -11.28 -26.82
C GLN A 21 6.06 -9.92 -26.40
N THR A 22 5.27 -9.09 -25.74
CA THR A 22 5.71 -7.81 -25.23
C THR A 22 6.90 -8.05 -24.32
N GLN A 23 8.05 -7.56 -24.75
CA GLN A 23 9.28 -7.66 -23.97
C GLN A 23 9.07 -6.89 -22.67
N LYS A 24 9.16 -7.58 -21.53
CA LYS A 24 9.06 -6.93 -20.22
C LYS A 24 10.23 -5.97 -20.04
N ASP A 25 9.96 -4.83 -19.45
CA ASP A 25 11.01 -3.87 -19.13
C ASP A 25 12.02 -4.49 -18.16
N ASN A 26 13.31 -4.26 -18.41
CA ASN A 26 14.37 -4.69 -17.50
C ASN A 26 14.53 -3.76 -16.29
N ILE A 27 13.77 -2.68 -16.25
CA ILE A 27 13.84 -1.64 -15.24
C ILE A 27 12.46 -1.45 -14.64
N SER A 28 12.36 -1.64 -13.32
CA SER A 28 11.16 -1.37 -12.55
C SER A 28 11.14 0.11 -12.13
N GLY A 29 10.98 1.01 -13.09
CA GLY A 29 10.96 2.44 -12.86
C GLY A 29 9.60 3.07 -13.12
N ILE A 30 9.29 4.12 -12.39
CA ILE A 30 8.17 5.01 -12.63
C ILE A 30 8.73 6.33 -13.15
N TYR A 31 8.18 6.83 -14.25
CA TYR A 31 8.68 8.02 -14.92
C TYR A 31 7.63 9.12 -14.87
N PRO A 32 7.91 10.26 -14.22
CA PRO A 32 6.93 11.32 -14.06
C PRO A 32 6.59 11.98 -15.40
N LYS A 33 5.32 12.32 -15.57
CA LYS A 33 4.85 13.15 -16.70
C LYS A 33 4.40 14.52 -16.24
N LEU A 34 3.83 14.63 -15.04
CA LEU A 34 3.51 15.90 -14.39
C LEU A 34 4.17 15.92 -13.02
N ALA A 35 4.95 16.95 -12.75
CA ALA A 35 5.62 17.14 -11.47
C ALA A 35 4.98 18.29 -10.68
N PHE A 36 4.84 18.09 -9.38
CA PHE A 36 4.42 19.10 -8.42
C PHE A 36 5.59 19.41 -7.50
N TYR A 37 5.81 20.69 -7.24
CA TYR A 37 6.90 21.14 -6.41
C TYR A 37 6.39 21.97 -5.25
N ASN A 38 6.96 21.79 -4.08
CA ASN A 38 6.70 22.61 -2.92
C ASN A 38 7.99 22.85 -2.12
N ASN A 39 7.93 23.70 -1.11
CA ASN A 39 9.05 24.02 -0.21
C ASN A 39 8.88 23.37 1.17
N GLU A 40 7.98 22.42 1.30
CA GLU A 40 7.76 21.69 2.53
C GLU A 40 8.91 20.71 2.80
N GLY A 41 9.07 20.29 4.04
CA GLY A 41 10.15 19.39 4.44
C GLY A 41 10.04 18.01 3.83
N GLU A 42 8.84 17.58 3.58
CA GLU A 42 8.48 16.29 3.00
C GLU A 42 7.54 16.50 1.81
N CYS A 43 7.36 15.48 1.01
CA CYS A 43 6.46 15.50 -0.13
C CYS A 43 5.56 14.27 -0.12
N GLY A 44 4.48 14.32 -0.88
CA GLY A 44 3.59 13.20 -1.07
C GLY A 44 2.44 13.54 -1.99
N THR A 45 1.94 12.53 -2.69
CA THR A 45 0.65 12.58 -3.36
C THR A 45 -0.37 11.92 -2.46
N GLY A 46 -1.27 12.70 -1.89
CA GLY A 46 -2.26 12.21 -0.91
C GLY A 46 -3.42 11.47 -1.55
N ALA A 47 -3.94 12.00 -2.65
CA ALA A 47 -5.06 11.40 -3.36
C ALA A 47 -5.07 11.78 -4.84
N VAL A 48 -5.60 10.86 -5.68
CA VAL A 48 -5.80 11.03 -7.12
C VAL A 48 -7.19 10.50 -7.46
N VAL A 49 -8.10 11.38 -7.88
CA VAL A 49 -9.51 11.01 -8.08
C VAL A 49 -10.07 11.59 -9.39
N PRO A 50 -10.54 10.75 -10.30
CA PRO A 50 -11.37 11.20 -11.43
C PRO A 50 -12.72 11.71 -10.92
N TRP A 51 -13.09 12.93 -11.30
CA TRP A 51 -14.36 13.53 -10.93
C TRP A 51 -14.77 14.65 -11.87
N ALA A 52 -16.04 14.73 -12.23
CA ALA A 52 -16.60 15.77 -13.09
C ALA A 52 -15.84 15.98 -14.42
N GLY A 53 -15.32 14.89 -15.02
CA GLY A 53 -14.56 14.94 -16.27
C GLY A 53 -13.08 15.26 -16.10
N SER A 54 -12.67 15.83 -14.99
CA SER A 54 -11.27 16.14 -14.66
C SER A 54 -10.64 15.08 -13.76
N LEU A 55 -9.30 15.08 -13.65
CA LEU A 55 -8.58 14.36 -12.62
C LEU A 55 -8.19 15.34 -11.50
N TRP A 56 -8.55 15.02 -10.28
CA TRP A 56 -8.21 15.84 -9.12
C TRP A 56 -7.09 15.19 -8.32
N ALA A 57 -6.11 15.98 -7.93
CA ALA A 57 -4.99 15.52 -7.12
C ALA A 57 -4.68 16.52 -6.01
N ILE A 58 -4.26 15.97 -4.88
CA ILE A 58 -3.75 16.76 -3.77
C ILE A 58 -2.37 16.27 -3.39
N THR A 59 -1.50 17.22 -3.09
CA THR A 59 -0.22 16.94 -2.46
C THR A 59 -0.27 17.27 -0.99
N TYR A 60 0.65 16.73 -0.22
CA TYR A 60 0.70 17.00 1.20
C TYR A 60 2.12 17.28 1.69
N GLY A 61 2.23 18.26 2.62
CA GLY A 61 3.41 18.48 3.44
C GLY A 61 3.14 17.99 4.85
N PRO A 62 3.79 16.92 5.33
CA PRO A 62 3.60 16.43 6.67
C PRO A 62 3.81 17.53 7.73
N HIS A 63 3.08 17.41 8.84
CA HIS A 63 3.15 18.34 9.97
C HIS A 63 2.64 19.76 9.73
N MET A 64 1.82 19.96 8.69
CA MET A 64 1.26 21.27 8.34
C MET A 64 -0.27 21.29 8.48
N PRO A 65 -0.84 21.16 9.68
CA PRO A 65 -2.29 21.08 9.88
C PRO A 65 -3.02 22.40 9.63
N PHE A 66 -2.30 23.52 9.54
CA PHE A 66 -2.84 24.87 9.44
C PHE A 66 -2.60 25.54 8.09
N GLY A 67 -2.45 24.75 7.06
CA GLY A 67 -2.13 25.21 5.72
C GLY A 67 -0.65 25.08 5.41
N SER A 68 -0.36 24.97 4.13
CA SER A 68 0.98 24.80 3.59
C SER A 68 1.06 25.33 2.16
N SER A 69 2.20 25.18 1.51
CA SER A 69 2.36 25.47 0.08
C SER A 69 1.79 24.38 -0.83
N ASP A 70 1.36 23.24 -0.27
CA ASP A 70 0.67 22.20 -1.00
C ASP A 70 -0.65 22.67 -1.59
N LYS A 71 -1.04 22.08 -2.71
CA LYS A 71 -2.14 22.56 -3.51
C LYS A 71 -3.17 21.48 -3.82
N LEU A 72 -4.36 21.95 -4.12
CA LEU A 72 -5.35 21.22 -4.88
C LEU A 72 -5.09 21.45 -6.38
N TYR A 73 -4.94 20.37 -7.11
CA TYR A 73 -4.71 20.39 -8.55
C TYR A 73 -5.89 19.78 -9.29
N GLN A 74 -6.28 20.45 -10.37
CA GLN A 74 -7.19 19.93 -11.36
C GLN A 74 -6.41 19.66 -12.65
N ILE A 75 -6.49 18.46 -13.14
CA ILE A 75 -5.90 18.07 -14.42
C ILE A 75 -7.05 17.92 -15.42
N THR A 76 -7.06 18.77 -16.41
CA THR A 76 -8.11 18.80 -17.43
C THR A 76 -8.00 17.59 -18.39
N PRO A 77 -9.03 17.26 -19.18
CA PRO A 77 -8.99 16.14 -20.12
C PRO A 77 -7.83 16.20 -21.11
N ASP A 78 -7.35 17.39 -21.47
CA ASP A 78 -6.18 17.61 -22.31
C ASP A 78 -4.85 17.62 -21.52
N LYS A 79 -4.89 17.14 -20.26
CA LYS A 79 -3.73 16.99 -19.34
C LYS A 79 -3.05 18.31 -18.98
N LYS A 80 -3.77 19.42 -19.00
CA LYS A 80 -3.27 20.67 -18.44
C LYS A 80 -3.44 20.68 -16.93
N LEU A 81 -2.40 21.13 -16.25
CA LEU A 81 -2.38 21.31 -14.80
C LEU A 81 -2.95 22.69 -14.45
N VAL A 82 -4.01 22.69 -13.65
CA VAL A 82 -4.60 23.89 -13.06
C VAL A 82 -4.41 23.85 -11.56
N VAL A 83 -3.72 24.83 -11.01
CA VAL A 83 -3.63 25.03 -9.57
C VAL A 83 -4.87 25.80 -9.12
N ARG A 84 -5.65 25.18 -8.23
CA ARG A 84 -6.91 25.80 -7.77
C ARG A 84 -6.62 26.91 -6.78
N SER A 85 -7.29 28.06 -6.99
CA SER A 85 -7.13 29.25 -6.14
C SER A 85 -7.69 29.05 -4.72
N GLU A 86 -8.61 28.10 -4.55
CA GLU A 86 -9.23 27.75 -3.28
C GLU A 86 -8.30 26.95 -2.34
N SER A 87 -7.11 26.59 -2.82
CA SER A 87 -6.16 25.77 -2.06
C SER A 87 -5.73 26.46 -0.77
N ILE A 88 -5.91 25.77 0.35
CA ILE A 88 -5.45 26.22 1.68
C ILE A 88 -4.21 25.45 2.18
N GLY A 89 -3.76 24.43 1.42
CA GLY A 89 -2.68 23.56 1.81
C GLY A 89 -3.10 22.50 2.83
N GLY A 90 -2.16 22.02 3.60
CA GLY A 90 -2.39 20.97 4.61
C GLY A 90 -1.76 19.64 4.22
N THR A 91 -2.21 18.58 4.83
CA THR A 91 -1.66 17.23 4.59
C THR A 91 -2.79 16.24 4.35
N PRO A 92 -3.50 16.35 3.23
CA PRO A 92 -4.63 15.48 2.99
C PRO A 92 -4.24 14.21 2.22
N ALA A 93 -4.87 13.12 2.61
CA ALA A 93 -4.85 11.86 1.87
C ALA A 93 -6.24 11.20 1.82
N ASN A 94 -7.25 11.85 2.39
CA ASN A 94 -8.63 11.38 2.37
C ASN A 94 -9.28 11.62 1.02
N ARG A 95 -10.19 10.74 0.68
CA ARG A 95 -11.06 10.86 -0.49
C ARG A 95 -12.33 10.06 -0.31
N LEU A 96 -13.45 10.65 -0.71
CA LEU A 96 -14.76 10.01 -0.68
C LEU A 96 -15.67 10.69 -1.70
N ILE A 97 -16.45 9.92 -2.43
CA ILE A 97 -17.54 10.45 -3.25
C ILE A 97 -18.85 10.27 -2.50
N HIS A 98 -19.44 11.39 -2.12
CA HIS A 98 -20.75 11.42 -1.51
C HIS A 98 -21.82 11.41 -2.60
N LYS A 99 -22.44 10.23 -2.81
CA LYS A 99 -23.34 9.97 -3.94
C LYS A 99 -24.61 10.83 -3.88
N GLU A 100 -25.13 11.02 -2.68
CA GLU A 100 -26.41 11.68 -2.43
C GLU A 100 -26.40 13.15 -2.82
N THR A 101 -25.25 13.81 -2.66
CA THR A 101 -25.08 15.21 -3.05
C THR A 101 -24.23 15.40 -4.30
N ASN A 102 -23.82 14.30 -4.95
CA ASN A 102 -22.89 14.32 -6.08
C ASN A 102 -21.66 15.20 -5.80
N THR A 103 -20.98 14.93 -4.69
CA THR A 103 -19.84 15.75 -4.23
C THR A 103 -18.63 14.87 -3.98
N LEU A 104 -17.48 15.25 -4.51
CA LEU A 104 -16.19 14.67 -4.13
C LEU A 104 -15.67 15.41 -2.89
N ASN A 105 -15.43 14.69 -1.80
CA ASN A 105 -14.56 15.14 -0.73
C ASN A 105 -13.13 14.64 -0.99
N ILE A 106 -12.20 15.57 -1.11
CA ILE A 106 -10.75 15.32 -1.28
C ILE A 106 -9.99 16.37 -0.46
N GLY A 107 -9.23 15.94 0.53
CA GLY A 107 -8.68 16.88 1.50
C GLY A 107 -9.76 17.64 2.25
N SER A 108 -9.56 18.95 2.37
CA SER A 108 -10.52 19.89 2.91
C SER A 108 -11.56 20.36 1.90
N TYR A 109 -11.52 19.83 0.68
CA TYR A 109 -12.28 20.34 -0.46
C TYR A 109 -13.50 19.48 -0.73
N PHE A 110 -14.62 20.15 -1.05
CA PHE A 110 -15.89 19.54 -1.46
C PHE A 110 -16.22 20.09 -2.85
N ILE A 111 -16.15 19.21 -3.84
CA ILE A 111 -16.20 19.57 -5.26
C ILE A 111 -17.47 18.99 -5.88
N ASP A 112 -18.33 19.85 -6.43
CA ASP A 112 -19.55 19.42 -7.10
C ASP A 112 -19.31 19.01 -8.56
N GLN A 113 -20.39 18.59 -9.25
CA GLN A 113 -20.33 18.19 -10.67
C GLN A 113 -20.06 19.34 -11.63
N SER A 114 -20.20 20.59 -11.18
CA SER A 114 -19.88 21.78 -11.96
C SER A 114 -18.47 22.30 -11.65
N GLU A 115 -17.67 21.49 -10.95
CA GLU A 115 -16.28 21.80 -10.55
C GLU A 115 -16.16 23.01 -9.59
N ASN A 116 -17.27 23.41 -8.94
CA ASN A 116 -17.19 24.40 -7.85
C ASN A 116 -16.59 23.76 -6.62
N VAL A 117 -15.62 24.46 -6.01
CA VAL A 117 -14.90 24.00 -4.83
C VAL A 117 -15.36 24.76 -3.60
N ARG A 118 -15.91 24.06 -2.62
CA ARG A 118 -16.13 24.58 -1.27
C ARG A 118 -15.02 24.08 -0.37
N VAL A 119 -14.59 24.90 0.56
CA VAL A 119 -13.46 24.60 1.44
C VAL A 119 -13.95 24.48 2.87
N LEU A 120 -13.61 23.41 3.55
CA LEU A 120 -13.76 23.26 4.98
C LEU A 120 -12.58 23.98 5.65
N PRO A 121 -12.83 25.10 6.39
CA PRO A 121 -11.74 25.83 7.01
C PRO A 121 -11.01 24.99 8.06
N TRP A 122 -9.70 25.08 8.09
CA TRP A 122 -8.89 24.33 9.07
C TRP A 122 -9.17 24.75 10.52
N GLN A 123 -9.76 25.91 10.76
CA GLN A 123 -10.17 26.38 12.07
C GLN A 123 -11.34 25.57 12.63
N GLU A 124 -12.24 25.10 11.75
CA GLU A 124 -13.43 24.33 12.13
C GLU A 124 -13.11 22.85 12.33
N ALA A 125 -12.21 22.31 11.52
CA ALA A 125 -11.75 20.94 11.62
C ALA A 125 -10.22 20.87 11.42
N PRO A 126 -9.44 21.24 12.44
CA PRO A 126 -7.99 21.22 12.32
C PRO A 126 -7.44 19.82 12.13
N GLY A 127 -6.34 19.73 11.42
CA GLY A 127 -5.60 18.48 11.27
C GLY A 127 -5.18 18.15 9.85
N ARG A 128 -4.44 17.06 9.75
CA ARG A 128 -4.02 16.45 8.49
C ARG A 128 -5.05 15.39 8.11
N TYR A 129 -5.92 15.67 7.19
CA TYR A 129 -7.03 14.79 6.81
C TYR A 129 -6.52 13.54 6.12
N THR A 130 -6.72 12.39 6.72
CA THR A 130 -6.18 11.13 6.22
C THR A 130 -7.23 10.09 5.86
N GLY A 131 -8.41 10.20 6.45
CA GLY A 131 -9.52 9.30 6.18
C GLY A 131 -10.85 10.02 6.07
N ALA A 132 -11.73 9.51 5.21
CA ALA A 132 -13.12 9.92 5.14
C ALA A 132 -14.01 8.68 5.00
N ALA A 133 -15.15 8.68 5.68
CA ALA A 133 -16.10 7.57 5.65
C ALA A 133 -17.54 8.07 5.63
N ARG A 134 -18.45 7.26 5.11
CA ARG A 134 -19.88 7.54 5.16
C ARG A 134 -20.40 7.51 6.59
N HIS A 135 -21.32 8.39 6.91
CA HIS A 135 -21.91 8.44 8.23
C HIS A 135 -22.74 7.19 8.54
N LEU A 136 -22.68 6.68 9.77
CA LEU A 136 -23.34 5.42 10.15
C LEU A 136 -24.88 5.52 10.14
N THR A 137 -25.44 6.65 10.57
CA THR A 137 -26.87 6.81 10.78
C THR A 137 -27.54 7.88 9.90
N ASP A 138 -26.73 8.79 9.31
CA ASP A 138 -27.20 9.83 8.40
C ASP A 138 -26.27 9.95 7.17
N PRO A 139 -26.12 8.86 6.39
CA PRO A 139 -25.22 8.86 5.23
C PRO A 139 -25.73 9.73 4.06
N ALA A 140 -26.96 10.22 4.13
CA ALA A 140 -27.53 11.10 3.10
C ALA A 140 -27.03 12.55 3.22
N ASN A 141 -26.66 12.99 4.41
CA ASN A 141 -26.27 14.38 4.68
C ASN A 141 -24.84 14.52 5.21
N LYS A 142 -24.28 13.47 5.82
CA LYS A 142 -23.07 13.58 6.61
C LYS A 142 -21.99 12.56 6.24
N ILE A 143 -20.76 12.95 6.50
CA ILE A 143 -19.58 12.08 6.44
C ILE A 143 -18.78 12.22 7.74
N TYR A 144 -17.90 11.24 7.97
CA TYR A 144 -16.84 11.35 8.96
C TYR A 144 -15.52 11.72 8.29
N ILE A 145 -14.74 12.55 8.97
CA ILE A 145 -13.35 12.89 8.59
C ILE A 145 -12.45 12.59 9.78
N GLY A 146 -11.39 11.81 9.53
CA GLY A 146 -10.34 11.53 10.49
C GLY A 146 -9.04 12.22 10.10
N THR A 147 -8.30 12.65 11.10
CA THR A 147 -7.02 13.33 10.92
C THR A 147 -5.88 12.52 11.52
N MET A 148 -4.67 12.88 11.15
CA MET A 148 -3.49 12.19 11.65
C MET A 148 -3.15 12.54 13.10
N GLU A 149 -3.44 13.76 13.57
CA GLU A 149 -2.93 14.24 14.85
C GLU A 149 -3.90 15.12 15.64
N GLU A 150 -5.10 15.31 15.12
CA GLU A 150 -5.99 16.30 15.72
C GLU A 150 -7.29 15.69 16.22
N GLY A 151 -8.14 15.21 15.34
CA GLY A 151 -9.44 14.74 15.75
C GLY A 151 -10.17 13.89 14.73
N PHE A 152 -11.35 13.53 15.13
CA PHE A 152 -12.34 12.80 14.34
C PHE A 152 -13.63 13.61 14.35
N TYR A 153 -14.08 13.96 13.15
CA TYR A 153 -15.14 14.94 12.93
C TYR A 153 -16.33 14.32 12.19
N GLU A 154 -17.51 14.75 12.55
CA GLU A 154 -18.74 14.64 11.77
C GLU A 154 -18.89 15.93 10.97
N VAL A 155 -19.13 15.84 9.67
CA VAL A 155 -19.28 17.00 8.77
C VAL A 155 -20.54 16.85 7.95
N ASP A 156 -21.40 17.87 7.97
CA ASP A 156 -22.52 17.98 7.05
C ASP A 156 -22.04 18.39 5.67
N VAL A 157 -22.32 17.59 4.64
CA VAL A 157 -21.81 17.80 3.28
C VAL A 157 -22.44 19.02 2.60
N ASN A 158 -23.66 19.39 2.99
CA ASN A 158 -24.38 20.52 2.38
C ASN A 158 -23.97 21.87 2.98
N THR A 159 -23.82 21.92 4.30
CA THR A 159 -23.57 23.17 5.05
C THR A 159 -22.10 23.36 5.42
N LEU A 160 -21.31 22.30 5.46
CA LEU A 160 -19.96 22.19 6.02
C LEU A 160 -19.93 22.46 7.53
N GLU A 161 -21.06 22.30 8.23
CA GLU A 161 -21.09 22.35 9.69
C GLU A 161 -20.31 21.15 10.25
N VAL A 162 -19.48 21.41 11.25
CA VAL A 162 -18.56 20.45 11.86
C VAL A 162 -18.93 20.18 13.30
N LYS A 163 -18.87 18.92 13.69
CA LYS A 163 -18.89 18.51 15.09
C LYS A 163 -17.67 17.63 15.38
N GLU A 164 -16.81 18.05 16.29
CA GLU A 164 -15.74 17.21 16.82
C GLU A 164 -16.33 16.10 17.69
N LEU A 165 -15.99 14.84 17.39
CA LEU A 165 -16.48 13.67 18.12
C LEU A 165 -15.42 13.14 19.09
N TYR A 166 -14.19 13.02 18.66
CA TYR A 166 -13.06 12.52 19.43
C TYR A 166 -11.79 13.27 19.08
N GLN A 167 -10.82 13.22 19.99
CA GLN A 167 -9.49 13.74 19.75
C GLN A 167 -8.49 12.62 19.50
N ASP A 168 -7.43 12.94 18.75
CA ASP A 168 -6.34 12.00 18.50
C ASP A 168 -5.60 11.66 19.80
N GLY A 169 -5.17 10.41 19.94
CA GLY A 169 -4.45 9.93 21.11
C GLY A 169 -3.05 10.52 21.32
N ASN A 170 -2.58 11.41 20.44
CA ASN A 170 -1.34 12.17 20.58
C ASN A 170 -1.43 13.32 21.61
N GLU A 171 -2.46 13.36 22.43
CA GLU A 171 -2.61 14.33 23.49
C GLU A 171 -2.53 15.80 23.05
N GLY A 172 -3.43 16.19 22.19
CA GLY A 172 -3.68 17.59 21.89
C GLY A 172 -2.43 18.37 21.54
N ARG A 173 -1.87 18.09 20.41
CA ARG A 173 -0.67 18.79 19.94
C ARG A 173 -0.91 20.17 19.46
N ARG A 174 -1.97 20.88 19.76
CA ARG A 174 -2.23 21.92 18.91
C ARG A 174 -2.67 23.18 19.39
N LEU A 175 -3.72 23.57 18.90
CA LEU A 175 -4.41 24.79 19.27
C LEU A 175 -4.56 24.90 20.78
N HIS A 176 -4.80 23.78 21.44
CA HIS A 176 -5.03 23.69 22.87
C HIS A 176 -3.78 23.78 23.74
N LYS A 177 -2.62 23.38 23.26
CA LYS A 177 -1.37 23.54 24.03
C LYS A 177 -0.94 25.01 24.20
N LYS A 178 -1.44 25.88 23.35
CA LYS A 178 -1.15 27.32 23.47
C LYS A 178 -2.04 28.04 24.47
N ASP A 179 -3.15 27.42 24.86
CA ASP A 179 -4.04 27.95 25.88
C ASP A 179 -4.43 26.87 26.92
N PRO A 180 -3.59 26.69 27.95
CA PRO A 180 -3.84 25.68 29.00
C PRO A 180 -5.16 25.89 29.75
N LYS A 181 -5.77 27.07 29.67
CA LYS A 181 -7.05 27.38 30.34
C LYS A 181 -8.24 26.80 29.55
N ASN A 182 -8.07 26.64 28.24
CA ASN A 182 -9.08 26.10 27.34
C ASN A 182 -8.74 24.67 26.88
N ASN A 183 -7.78 24.01 27.53
CA ASN A 183 -7.43 22.63 27.27
C ASN A 183 -8.15 21.73 28.28
N PRO A 184 -9.41 21.33 28.02
CA PRO A 184 -10.07 20.39 28.92
C PRO A 184 -9.32 19.08 28.96
N PRO A 185 -9.33 18.36 30.10
CA PRO A 185 -8.84 16.99 30.09
C PRO A 185 -9.69 16.20 29.10
N TYR A 186 -9.04 15.61 28.10
CA TYR A 186 -9.72 14.83 27.08
C TYR A 186 -10.26 13.54 27.71
N VAL A 187 -11.57 13.44 27.72
CA VAL A 187 -12.25 12.28 28.24
C VAL A 187 -12.39 11.21 27.16
N ASP A 188 -12.48 11.65 25.89
CA ASP A 188 -12.79 10.80 24.74
C ASP A 188 -11.67 10.89 23.69
N LEU A 189 -10.74 9.94 23.78
CA LEU A 189 -9.62 9.83 22.84
C LEU A 189 -9.87 8.72 21.82
N LEU A 190 -9.35 8.92 20.60
CA LEU A 190 -9.23 7.84 19.61
C LEU A 190 -8.28 6.75 20.11
N PRO A 191 -8.54 5.47 19.75
CA PRO A 191 -7.66 4.37 20.13
C PRO A 191 -6.37 4.39 19.33
N GLY A 192 -5.34 5.04 19.85
CA GLY A 192 -4.03 5.20 19.25
C GLY A 192 -3.82 6.57 18.63
N ALA A 193 -2.72 6.71 17.93
CA ALA A 193 -2.22 7.97 17.40
C ALA A 193 -1.84 7.85 15.91
N HIS A 194 -1.75 8.99 15.23
CA HIS A 194 -1.47 9.09 13.81
C HIS A 194 -2.52 8.37 12.95
N GLY A 195 -3.75 8.85 13.01
CA GLY A 195 -4.87 8.37 12.21
C GLY A 195 -4.55 8.30 10.72
N LYS A 196 -5.01 7.22 10.07
CA LYS A 196 -4.78 6.94 8.66
C LYS A 196 -6.09 6.74 7.91
N GLY A 197 -6.68 5.59 7.98
CA GLY A 197 -7.89 5.25 7.24
C GLY A 197 -9.15 5.34 8.06
N LEU A 198 -10.26 5.63 7.36
CA LEU A 198 -11.62 5.46 7.84
C LEU A 198 -12.43 4.71 6.79
N TYR A 199 -13.28 3.81 7.23
CA TYR A 199 -14.28 3.19 6.37
C TYR A 199 -15.47 2.73 7.19
N SER A 200 -16.67 2.87 6.67
CA SER A 200 -17.90 2.47 7.37
C SER A 200 -18.63 1.36 6.65
N GLY A 201 -19.19 0.46 7.41
CA GLY A 201 -20.02 -0.65 6.93
C GLY A 201 -20.32 -1.62 8.06
N GLN A 202 -21.30 -2.49 7.85
CA GLN A 202 -21.68 -3.54 8.81
C GLN A 202 -22.00 -2.98 10.21
N GLY A 203 -22.57 -1.78 10.27
CA GLY A 203 -22.96 -1.11 11.51
C GLY A 203 -21.80 -0.50 12.31
N VAL A 204 -20.60 -0.46 11.77
CA VAL A 204 -19.42 0.12 12.43
C VAL A 204 -18.67 1.09 11.53
N MET A 205 -17.98 2.02 12.13
CA MET A 205 -16.91 2.78 11.51
C MET A 205 -15.58 2.17 11.94
N VAL A 206 -14.74 1.83 10.97
CA VAL A 206 -13.41 1.28 11.21
C VAL A 206 -12.38 2.40 11.10
N PHE A 207 -11.47 2.44 12.05
CA PHE A 207 -10.38 3.41 12.13
C PHE A 207 -9.05 2.69 12.18
N SER A 208 -8.09 3.20 11.41
CA SER A 208 -6.72 2.71 11.43
C SER A 208 -5.72 3.81 11.75
N ASN A 209 -4.59 3.42 12.34
CA ASN A 209 -3.48 4.32 12.60
C ASN A 209 -2.14 3.56 12.55
N ASN A 210 -1.05 4.30 12.40
CA ASN A 210 0.29 3.72 12.41
C ASN A 210 1.04 3.95 13.72
N GLY A 211 0.35 4.38 14.75
CA GLY A 211 0.86 4.46 16.10
C GLY A 211 1.72 5.67 16.40
N GLU A 212 2.18 5.74 17.63
CA GLU A 212 3.00 6.81 18.15
C GLU A 212 4.48 6.65 17.77
N ASN A 213 5.19 7.77 17.64
CA ASN A 213 6.61 7.84 17.39
C ASN A 213 7.45 7.90 18.67
N SER A 214 7.15 7.03 19.63
CA SER A 214 7.93 6.95 20.86
C SER A 214 9.40 6.61 20.59
N ALA A 215 10.30 6.96 21.52
CA ALA A 215 11.70 6.62 21.39
C ALA A 215 11.96 5.11 21.32
N ALA A 216 11.09 4.30 21.89
CA ALA A 216 11.15 2.84 21.79
C ALA A 216 10.72 2.38 20.38
N ALA A 217 9.57 2.83 19.88
CA ALA A 217 9.08 2.49 18.54
C ALA A 217 10.05 2.91 17.44
N MET A 218 10.76 4.03 17.63
CA MET A 218 11.77 4.51 16.68
C MET A 218 13.07 3.70 16.66
N LYS A 219 13.34 2.89 17.68
CA LYS A 219 14.57 2.10 17.83
C LYS A 219 14.36 0.61 17.66
N HIS A 220 13.19 0.13 17.94
CA HIS A 220 12.83 -1.29 17.98
C HIS A 220 11.75 -1.57 16.94
N PHE A 221 12.16 -2.19 15.82
CA PHE A 221 11.27 -2.49 14.70
C PHE A 221 10.13 -3.47 15.06
N ASP A 222 10.32 -4.24 16.11
CA ASP A 222 9.38 -5.23 16.64
C ASP A 222 8.42 -4.68 17.70
N ALA A 223 8.57 -3.40 18.09
CA ALA A 223 7.65 -2.78 19.04
C ALA A 223 6.23 -2.71 18.47
N LEU A 224 5.25 -3.18 19.23
CA LEU A 224 3.83 -3.08 18.83
C LEU A 224 3.40 -1.62 18.78
N SER A 225 3.03 -1.17 17.60
CA SER A 225 2.59 0.20 17.34
C SER A 225 1.40 0.19 16.39
N GLY A 226 0.56 1.21 16.48
CA GLY A 226 -0.64 1.30 15.69
C GLY A 226 -1.82 0.47 16.19
N SER A 227 -2.94 0.64 15.56
CA SER A 227 -4.14 -0.17 15.80
C SER A 227 -5.09 -0.18 14.61
N LEU A 228 -5.86 -1.24 14.53
CA LEU A 228 -7.12 -1.34 13.82
C LEU A 228 -8.23 -1.38 14.86
N SER A 229 -9.20 -0.49 14.76
CA SER A 229 -10.25 -0.32 15.76
C SER A 229 -11.62 -0.14 15.12
N GLU A 230 -12.66 -0.53 15.82
CA GLU A 230 -14.07 -0.37 15.44
C GLU A 230 -14.77 0.59 16.41
N TRP A 231 -15.68 1.37 15.86
CA TRP A 231 -16.62 2.21 16.61
C TRP A 231 -18.05 1.94 16.13
N ASP A 232 -18.94 1.65 17.07
CA ASP A 232 -20.34 1.33 16.79
C ASP A 232 -21.27 2.55 16.83
N GLY A 233 -20.70 3.75 16.89
CA GLY A 233 -21.41 5.00 17.11
C GLY A 233 -21.40 5.44 18.56
N LYS A 234 -20.86 4.62 19.48
CA LYS A 234 -20.82 4.89 20.91
C LYS A 234 -19.49 4.47 21.52
N ASP A 235 -19.11 3.19 21.37
CA ASP A 235 -17.96 2.60 22.04
C ASP A 235 -16.88 2.16 21.03
N TRP A 236 -15.62 2.33 21.43
CA TRP A 236 -14.46 1.85 20.67
C TRP A 236 -14.04 0.46 21.10
N LYS A 237 -13.65 -0.34 20.12
CA LYS A 237 -13.03 -1.64 20.32
C LYS A 237 -11.76 -1.76 19.49
N VAL A 238 -10.62 -1.96 20.14
CA VAL A 238 -9.38 -2.31 19.47
C VAL A 238 -9.45 -3.75 18.97
N VAL A 239 -9.28 -3.94 17.67
CA VAL A 239 -9.32 -5.24 17.00
C VAL A 239 -7.94 -5.89 16.98
N ARG A 240 -6.92 -5.13 16.57
CA ARG A 240 -5.55 -5.62 16.45
C ARG A 240 -4.55 -4.49 16.65
N ARG A 241 -3.45 -4.79 17.34
CA ARG A 241 -2.34 -3.86 17.60
C ARG A 241 -1.23 -4.09 16.57
N ASN A 242 -1.38 -3.48 15.42
CA ASN A 242 -0.40 -3.35 14.35
C ASN A 242 -0.69 -2.06 13.58
N GLN A 243 0.24 -1.64 12.75
CA GLN A 243 0.05 -0.52 11.84
C GLN A 243 -0.91 -0.91 10.72
N PHE A 244 -1.95 -0.11 10.52
CA PHE A 244 -2.84 -0.21 9.36
C PHE A 244 -3.01 1.18 8.75
N VAL A 245 -3.19 1.23 7.45
CA VAL A 245 -3.29 2.49 6.70
C VAL A 245 -4.53 2.52 5.84
N GLU A 246 -4.67 1.64 4.86
CA GLU A 246 -5.85 1.64 3.98
C GLU A 246 -7.00 0.87 4.61
N LEU A 247 -8.17 1.50 4.60
CA LEU A 247 -9.45 0.88 4.88
C LEU A 247 -10.36 1.11 3.69
N THR A 248 -10.94 0.05 3.16
CA THR A 248 -11.78 0.12 1.98
C THR A 248 -12.72 -1.10 1.91
N GLY A 249 -13.43 -1.26 0.82
CA GLY A 249 -14.29 -2.39 0.51
C GLY A 249 -14.63 -2.43 -0.97
N PRO A 250 -15.57 -3.29 -1.41
CA PRO A 250 -15.96 -3.40 -2.81
C PRO A 250 -16.45 -2.09 -3.44
N GLY A 251 -16.98 -1.19 -2.64
CA GLY A 251 -17.42 0.14 -3.12
C GLY A 251 -16.34 1.20 -3.17
N GLY A 252 -15.13 0.92 -2.64
CA GLY A 252 -14.02 1.86 -2.66
C GLY A 252 -14.40 3.24 -2.11
N ILE A 253 -13.99 4.30 -2.80
CA ILE A 253 -14.25 5.69 -2.40
C ILE A 253 -15.73 6.11 -2.42
N TYR A 254 -16.63 5.28 -2.95
CA TYR A 254 -18.07 5.51 -2.91
C TYR A 254 -18.75 4.93 -1.66
N GLY A 255 -18.01 4.13 -0.87
CA GLY A 255 -18.57 3.30 0.18
C GLY A 255 -19.27 2.06 -0.37
N ASN A 256 -19.41 1.04 0.44
CA ASN A 256 -19.99 -0.25 0.03
C ASN A 256 -21.40 -0.12 -0.52
N PRO A 257 -21.72 -0.78 -1.67
CA PRO A 257 -23.08 -0.84 -2.21
C PRO A 257 -24.09 -1.44 -1.24
N ASN A 258 -23.71 -2.49 -0.54
CA ASN A 258 -24.51 -3.14 0.50
C ASN A 258 -23.80 -3.00 1.86
N PRO A 259 -23.92 -1.83 2.50
CA PRO A 259 -23.10 -1.50 3.66
C PRO A 259 -23.31 -2.44 4.86
N GLU A 260 -24.40 -3.19 4.91
CA GLU A 260 -24.66 -4.13 6.00
C GLU A 260 -23.96 -5.49 5.81
N THR A 261 -23.64 -5.88 4.58
CA THR A 261 -23.14 -7.22 4.25
C THR A 261 -21.79 -7.25 3.56
N ASP A 262 -21.47 -6.23 2.76
CA ASP A 262 -20.22 -6.19 2.02
C ASP A 262 -19.01 -6.15 2.97
N PRO A 263 -17.91 -6.83 2.63
CA PRO A 263 -16.73 -6.88 3.48
C PRO A 263 -16.06 -5.50 3.62
N ILE A 264 -15.32 -5.34 4.71
CA ILE A 264 -14.37 -4.25 4.88
C ILE A 264 -12.97 -4.85 4.84
N TRP A 265 -12.09 -4.26 4.04
CA TRP A 265 -10.71 -4.65 3.90
C TRP A 265 -9.80 -3.63 4.59
N ALA A 266 -8.79 -4.15 5.28
CA ALA A 266 -7.79 -3.35 5.96
C ALA A 266 -6.40 -3.81 5.53
N THR A 267 -5.55 -2.91 5.05
CA THR A 267 -4.15 -3.20 4.75
C THR A 267 -3.21 -2.47 5.68
N GLY A 268 -2.23 -3.21 6.15
CA GLY A 268 -1.22 -2.72 7.06
C GLY A 268 0.03 -3.58 6.97
N TRP A 269 0.90 -3.46 7.95
CA TRP A 269 2.13 -4.26 8.02
C TRP A 269 2.67 -4.35 9.44
N ASP A 270 3.54 -5.28 9.63
CA ASP A 270 4.53 -5.31 10.71
C ASP A 270 5.93 -5.53 10.09
N HIS A 271 6.96 -5.69 10.93
CA HIS A 271 8.31 -5.96 10.43
C HIS A 271 8.40 -7.25 9.59
N LYS A 272 7.48 -8.19 9.80
CA LYS A 272 7.51 -9.52 9.17
C LYS A 272 6.88 -9.55 7.78
N SER A 273 5.74 -8.90 7.59
CA SER A 273 4.94 -9.05 6.36
C SER A 273 3.91 -7.92 6.20
N VAL A 274 3.27 -7.87 5.04
CA VAL A 274 2.02 -7.16 4.86
C VAL A 274 0.93 -7.86 5.64
N LEU A 275 0.04 -7.10 6.26
CA LEU A 275 -1.17 -7.58 6.93
C LEU A 275 -2.39 -7.21 6.09
N LEU A 276 -3.23 -8.19 5.81
CA LEU A 276 -4.53 -7.99 5.19
C LEU A 276 -5.61 -8.49 6.13
N GLY A 277 -6.45 -7.58 6.60
CA GLY A 277 -7.64 -7.92 7.37
C GLY A 277 -8.89 -7.90 6.48
N VAL A 278 -9.80 -8.82 6.73
CA VAL A 278 -11.15 -8.78 6.16
C VAL A 278 -12.17 -8.93 7.26
N ARG A 279 -13.12 -7.99 7.31
CA ARG A 279 -14.27 -8.04 8.19
C ARG A 279 -15.47 -8.61 7.47
N GLY A 280 -16.01 -9.69 8.00
CA GLY A 280 -17.30 -10.25 7.57
C GLY A 280 -18.39 -9.90 8.59
N ALA A 281 -19.60 -9.61 8.10
CA ALA A 281 -20.72 -9.12 8.91
C ALA A 281 -21.06 -10.02 10.11
N GLN A 282 -20.92 -11.34 9.96
CA GLN A 282 -21.24 -12.31 11.03
C GLN A 282 -19.99 -12.87 11.73
N LYS A 283 -18.83 -12.88 11.06
CA LYS A 283 -17.62 -13.54 11.56
C LYS A 283 -16.61 -12.58 12.21
N GLY A 284 -16.82 -11.28 12.06
CA GLY A 284 -15.83 -10.30 12.47
C GLY A 284 -14.57 -10.34 11.61
N TRP A 285 -13.41 -10.11 12.20
CA TRP A 285 -12.13 -10.00 11.48
C TRP A 285 -11.42 -11.33 11.32
N THR A 286 -10.89 -11.54 10.11
CA THR A 286 -9.90 -12.57 9.78
C THR A 286 -8.68 -11.86 9.18
N PHE A 287 -7.48 -12.33 9.53
CA PHE A 287 -6.22 -11.73 9.08
C PHE A 287 -5.39 -12.71 8.29
N TYR A 288 -4.70 -12.16 7.29
CA TYR A 288 -3.82 -12.84 6.37
C TYR A 288 -2.49 -12.09 6.29
N ARG A 289 -1.43 -12.78 5.85
CA ARG A 289 -0.11 -12.21 5.61
C ARG A 289 0.29 -12.36 4.15
N LEU A 290 0.88 -11.30 3.58
CA LEU A 290 1.45 -11.32 2.24
C LEU A 290 2.93 -10.93 2.32
N PRO A 291 3.77 -11.47 1.43
CA PRO A 291 5.19 -11.07 1.38
C PRO A 291 5.37 -9.62 0.94
N LYS A 292 6.56 -9.09 1.17
CA LYS A 292 7.02 -7.75 0.79
C LYS A 292 8.12 -7.84 -0.26
N ALA A 293 8.13 -6.92 -1.22
CA ALA A 293 9.28 -6.71 -2.09
C ALA A 293 10.19 -5.56 -1.59
N SER A 294 9.75 -4.83 -0.60
CA SER A 294 10.53 -3.76 0.04
C SER A 294 10.30 -3.77 1.55
N HIS A 295 11.38 -3.71 2.30
CA HIS A 295 11.41 -3.61 3.75
C HIS A 295 11.81 -2.22 4.25
N SER A 296 11.71 -1.20 3.40
CA SER A 296 12.17 0.16 3.71
C SER A 296 11.44 0.80 4.90
N TYR A 297 10.25 0.29 5.24
CA TYR A 297 9.33 0.88 6.22
C TYR A 297 8.88 -0.10 7.31
N ASP A 298 9.73 -1.06 7.65
CA ASP A 298 9.38 -2.12 8.59
C ASP A 298 9.28 -1.69 10.05
N GLY A 299 9.77 -0.50 10.37
CA GLY A 299 9.76 0.02 11.73
C GLY A 299 8.37 0.10 12.36
N ALA A 300 8.31 0.06 13.68
CA ALA A 300 7.08 0.07 14.46
C ALA A 300 6.25 1.35 14.29
N HIS A 301 6.86 2.43 13.85
CA HIS A 301 6.22 3.63 13.35
C HIS A 301 6.83 3.91 11.99
N GLY A 302 6.49 3.06 11.03
CA GLY A 302 6.99 3.18 9.67
C GLY A 302 6.56 4.49 9.06
N TRP A 303 7.50 5.42 8.96
CA TRP A 303 7.27 6.67 8.26
C TRP A 303 7.28 6.39 6.77
N ASN A 304 6.14 6.54 6.18
CA ASN A 304 5.93 6.13 4.81
C ASN A 304 4.98 7.10 4.12
N THR A 305 5.41 7.67 3.04
CA THR A 305 4.56 8.44 2.12
C THR A 305 3.87 7.52 1.11
N GLU A 306 4.23 6.24 1.09
CA GLU A 306 3.45 5.22 0.41
C GLU A 306 2.15 4.96 1.18
N TRP A 307 1.04 5.10 0.48
CA TRP A 307 -0.26 4.74 0.98
C TRP A 307 -0.70 3.47 0.27
N PRO A 308 -0.69 2.31 0.95
CA PRO A 308 -1.22 1.10 0.34
C PRO A 308 -2.67 1.34 -0.09
N ARG A 309 -3.01 0.88 -1.28
CA ARG A 309 -4.35 1.09 -1.84
C ARG A 309 -4.85 -0.19 -2.48
N ILE A 310 -6.17 -0.40 -2.37
CA ILE A 310 -6.93 -1.38 -3.14
C ILE A 310 -7.99 -0.61 -3.89
N ARG A 311 -7.89 -0.55 -5.23
CA ARG A 311 -8.83 0.23 -6.05
C ARG A 311 -9.24 -0.54 -7.30
N ASN A 312 -10.51 -0.36 -7.69
CA ASN A 312 -10.98 -0.81 -8.98
C ASN A 312 -10.40 0.10 -10.08
N VAL A 313 -9.68 -0.49 -11.02
CA VAL A 313 -9.13 0.14 -12.23
C VAL A 313 -9.77 -0.43 -13.50
N GLY A 314 -10.79 -1.25 -13.37
CA GLY A 314 -11.62 -1.77 -14.46
C GLY A 314 -12.40 -0.66 -15.17
N ALA A 315 -12.92 -0.95 -16.35
CA ALA A 315 -13.87 -0.09 -17.02
C ALA A 315 -15.17 0.01 -16.21
N GLU A 316 -16.05 0.92 -16.60
CA GLU A 316 -17.37 1.04 -15.98
C GLU A 316 -18.10 -0.31 -16.04
N GLY A 317 -18.56 -0.78 -14.89
CA GLY A 317 -19.20 -2.09 -14.75
C GLY A 317 -18.26 -3.29 -14.67
N GLU A 318 -16.95 -3.09 -14.79
CA GLU A 318 -15.95 -4.13 -14.64
C GLU A 318 -15.28 -4.08 -13.26
N ASN A 319 -14.83 -5.25 -12.79
CA ASN A 319 -14.12 -5.41 -11.54
C ASN A 319 -12.68 -5.88 -11.81
N ASP A 320 -11.76 -4.96 -11.95
CA ASP A 320 -10.31 -5.22 -12.00
C ASP A 320 -9.62 -4.43 -10.88
N TYR A 321 -9.39 -5.10 -9.76
CA TYR A 321 -8.82 -4.45 -8.59
C TYR A 321 -7.30 -4.59 -8.57
N LEU A 322 -6.63 -3.45 -8.58
CA LEU A 322 -5.20 -3.33 -8.33
C LEU A 322 -4.97 -3.00 -6.84
N MET A 323 -4.04 -3.72 -6.24
CA MET A 323 -3.52 -3.40 -4.92
C MET A 323 -2.05 -3.03 -5.03
N THR A 324 -1.63 -2.01 -4.28
CA THR A 324 -0.23 -1.60 -4.14
C THR A 324 0.19 -1.70 -2.68
N MET A 325 1.31 -2.34 -2.41
CA MET A 325 1.86 -2.42 -1.07
C MET A 325 3.32 -2.88 -1.10
N HIS A 326 4.21 -2.16 -0.38
CA HIS A 326 5.62 -2.52 -0.17
C HIS A 326 6.34 -3.02 -1.42
N GLY A 327 6.27 -2.23 -2.51
CA GLY A 327 7.01 -2.48 -3.73
C GLY A 327 6.41 -3.55 -4.66
N LEU A 328 5.20 -4.03 -4.41
CA LEU A 328 4.50 -5.00 -5.25
C LEU A 328 3.15 -4.49 -5.74
N PHE A 329 2.89 -4.75 -7.03
CA PHE A 329 1.56 -4.72 -7.60
C PHE A 329 0.91 -6.09 -7.42
N TRP A 330 -0.36 -6.07 -6.98
CA TRP A 330 -1.16 -7.25 -6.77
C TRP A 330 -2.44 -7.18 -7.58
N ARG A 331 -2.86 -8.29 -8.14
CA ARG A 331 -4.26 -8.51 -8.51
C ARG A 331 -5.02 -8.85 -7.24
N PHE A 332 -6.11 -8.11 -7.00
CA PHE A 332 -6.94 -8.31 -5.83
C PHE A 332 -8.35 -8.74 -6.25
N PRO A 333 -8.92 -9.82 -5.72
CA PRO A 333 -10.26 -10.25 -6.07
C PRO A 333 -11.31 -9.38 -5.38
N HIS A 334 -12.23 -8.79 -6.13
CA HIS A 334 -13.32 -7.97 -5.59
C HIS A 334 -14.29 -8.77 -4.67
N THR A 335 -14.27 -10.09 -4.79
CA THR A 335 -15.09 -11.01 -3.98
C THR A 335 -14.39 -11.47 -2.71
N PHE A 336 -13.27 -10.86 -2.31
CA PHE A 336 -12.46 -11.28 -1.18
C PHE A 336 -13.24 -11.18 0.14
N THR A 337 -13.45 -12.34 0.76
CA THR A 337 -14.04 -12.49 2.10
C THR A 337 -13.28 -13.56 2.88
N ALA A 338 -13.59 -13.71 4.17
CA ALA A 338 -13.01 -14.79 4.96
C ALA A 338 -13.40 -16.20 4.47
N ASP A 339 -14.52 -16.34 3.78
CA ASP A 339 -15.01 -17.61 3.22
C ASP A 339 -14.66 -17.81 1.76
N ASN A 340 -14.15 -16.77 1.10
CA ASN A 340 -13.70 -16.77 -0.29
C ASN A 340 -12.47 -15.87 -0.42
N SER A 341 -11.35 -16.34 0.09
CA SER A 341 -10.09 -15.59 0.13
C SER A 341 -9.13 -15.93 -1.01
N ALA A 342 -9.59 -16.65 -2.03
CA ALA A 342 -8.81 -16.98 -3.22
C ALA A 342 -8.63 -15.80 -4.17
N GLY A 343 -7.55 -15.82 -4.95
CA GLY A 343 -7.40 -14.97 -6.14
C GLY A 343 -6.44 -13.80 -6.00
N ILE A 344 -5.84 -13.57 -4.84
CA ILE A 344 -4.72 -12.61 -4.74
C ILE A 344 -3.53 -13.18 -5.51
N ARG A 345 -2.95 -12.37 -6.40
CA ARG A 345 -1.78 -12.77 -7.20
C ARG A 345 -0.77 -11.64 -7.31
N PRO A 346 0.53 -11.92 -7.12
CA PRO A 346 1.56 -10.93 -7.41
C PRO A 346 1.60 -10.64 -8.91
N ARG A 347 1.85 -9.39 -9.26
CA ARG A 347 2.06 -8.97 -10.66
C ARG A 347 3.53 -8.70 -10.89
N THR A 348 4.00 -7.48 -10.65
CA THR A 348 5.40 -7.10 -10.79
C THR A 348 5.84 -6.20 -9.63
N THR A 349 7.15 -6.02 -9.50
CA THR A 349 7.71 -5.08 -8.53
C THR A 349 7.76 -3.66 -9.08
N TYR A 350 7.74 -2.67 -8.19
CA TYR A 350 7.99 -1.26 -8.51
C TYR A 350 8.96 -0.63 -7.50
N LEU A 351 9.65 0.44 -7.92
CA LEU A 351 10.67 1.11 -7.12
C LEU A 351 10.30 2.57 -6.80
N LYS A 352 9.03 2.86 -6.66
CA LYS A 352 8.51 4.19 -6.32
C LYS A 352 7.65 4.14 -5.07
N VAL A 353 7.54 5.27 -4.42
CA VAL A 353 6.53 5.50 -3.41
C VAL A 353 5.24 5.92 -4.13
N ILE A 354 4.19 5.13 -3.97
CA ILE A 354 2.87 5.39 -4.55
C ILE A 354 1.95 5.85 -3.43
N GLY A 355 1.46 7.09 -3.53
CA GLY A 355 0.50 7.63 -2.56
C GLY A 355 -0.94 7.28 -2.89
N ASP A 356 -1.31 7.30 -4.15
CA ASP A 356 -2.63 6.92 -4.65
C ASP A 356 -2.58 6.60 -6.15
N PHE A 357 -3.64 5.99 -6.69
CA PHE A 357 -3.77 5.77 -8.12
C PHE A 357 -5.24 5.66 -8.55
N ALA A 358 -5.49 5.89 -9.83
CA ALA A 358 -6.81 5.75 -10.42
C ALA A 358 -6.73 5.39 -11.91
N ARG A 359 -7.79 4.80 -12.46
CA ARG A 359 -8.03 4.80 -13.89
C ARG A 359 -8.65 6.14 -14.30
N TRP A 360 -8.14 6.77 -15.35
CA TRP A 360 -8.69 7.97 -15.94
C TRP A 360 -8.39 8.03 -17.44
N ASN A 361 -9.40 8.27 -18.27
CA ASN A 361 -9.31 8.29 -19.73
C ASN A 361 -8.54 7.09 -20.32
N ASP A 362 -8.89 5.87 -19.91
CA ASP A 362 -8.25 4.62 -20.33
C ASP A 362 -6.75 4.49 -20.01
N GLU A 363 -6.25 5.33 -19.15
CA GLU A 363 -4.91 5.23 -18.58
C GLU A 363 -4.96 4.91 -17.08
N LEU A 364 -3.92 4.28 -16.60
CA LEU A 364 -3.63 4.15 -15.18
C LEU A 364 -2.77 5.35 -14.77
N VAL A 365 -3.19 6.05 -13.74
CA VAL A 365 -2.49 7.23 -13.23
C VAL A 365 -2.04 6.95 -11.81
N PHE A 366 -0.72 6.98 -11.58
CA PHE A 366 -0.13 6.87 -10.25
C PHE A 366 0.29 8.23 -9.74
N GLY A 367 -0.11 8.57 -8.53
CA GLY A 367 0.44 9.67 -7.76
C GLY A 367 1.64 9.18 -6.96
N CYS A 368 2.80 9.74 -7.23
CA CYS A 368 4.07 9.27 -6.70
C CYS A 368 4.89 10.40 -6.08
N ASP A 369 5.86 10.01 -5.27
CA ASP A 369 6.86 10.90 -4.69
C ASP A 369 8.22 10.63 -5.33
N ASP A 370 8.99 11.68 -5.57
CA ASP A 370 10.34 11.56 -6.13
C ASP A 370 11.43 11.96 -5.14
N SER A 371 11.25 13.07 -4.46
CA SER A 371 12.23 13.54 -3.50
C SER A 371 11.60 14.39 -2.41
N ALA A 372 12.11 14.27 -1.21
CA ALA A 372 11.79 15.14 -0.09
C ALA A 372 13.03 15.88 0.38
N GLN A 373 12.88 17.13 0.75
CA GLN A 373 13.94 17.94 1.33
C GLN A 373 14.38 17.39 2.68
N LYS A 374 13.41 16.94 3.48
CA LYS A 374 13.62 16.31 4.78
C LYS A 374 12.71 15.11 4.89
N GLU A 375 13.21 14.09 5.56
CA GLU A 375 12.40 12.98 6.00
C GLU A 375 12.40 12.92 7.53
N PHE A 376 11.38 12.33 8.10
CA PHE A 376 11.19 12.22 9.54
C PHE A 376 12.42 11.70 10.29
N LEU A 377 13.09 10.67 9.76
CA LEU A 377 14.32 10.11 10.31
C LEU A 377 15.59 10.77 9.76
N ASN A 378 15.48 11.53 8.69
CA ASN A 378 16.61 12.17 8.03
C ASN A 378 16.71 13.63 8.43
N LYS A 379 17.25 13.90 9.60
CA LYS A 379 17.50 15.26 10.11
C LYS A 379 18.63 16.02 9.39
N ARG A 380 18.99 15.63 8.17
CA ARG A 380 20.02 16.30 7.41
C ARG A 380 19.52 17.68 6.97
N LYS A 381 20.36 18.68 7.15
CA LYS A 381 20.14 19.96 6.49
C LYS A 381 20.27 19.76 4.98
N ALA A 382 19.36 20.36 4.21
CA ALA A 382 19.52 20.44 2.77
C ALA A 382 20.92 20.99 2.42
N LYS A 383 21.56 20.40 1.45
CA LYS A 383 22.87 20.89 1.00
C LYS A 383 22.66 22.05 0.03
N GLY A 384 23.05 23.23 0.48
CA GLY A 384 23.10 24.44 -0.36
C GLY A 384 21.73 25.04 -0.62
N ASN A 385 21.74 26.17 -1.34
CA ASN A 385 20.56 26.75 -1.92
C ASN A 385 20.33 26.06 -3.27
N ILE A 386 19.29 25.27 -3.35
CA ILE A 386 18.84 24.70 -4.62
C ILE A 386 17.91 25.73 -5.23
N GLU A 387 18.36 26.37 -6.31
CA GLU A 387 17.50 27.22 -7.11
C GLU A 387 16.56 26.34 -7.93
N GLY A 388 15.29 26.67 -7.93
CA GLY A 388 14.30 25.92 -8.68
C GLY A 388 12.88 26.07 -8.14
N PRO A 389 11.93 25.29 -8.69
CA PRO A 389 10.51 25.44 -8.38
C PRO A 389 10.13 24.93 -6.97
N GLY A 390 11.03 24.26 -6.26
CA GLY A 390 10.83 23.72 -4.92
C GLY A 390 11.84 22.62 -4.63
N GLN A 391 11.94 22.23 -3.35
CA GLN A 391 12.92 21.24 -2.87
C GLN A 391 12.32 19.85 -2.63
N SER A 392 10.99 19.77 -2.59
CA SER A 392 10.24 18.53 -2.51
C SER A 392 9.38 18.37 -3.75
N ASN A 393 9.24 17.16 -4.23
CA ASN A 393 8.64 16.86 -5.51
C ASN A 393 7.73 15.63 -5.41
N SER A 394 6.51 15.79 -5.86
CA SER A 394 5.56 14.71 -6.15
C SER A 394 5.19 14.75 -7.62
N ASN A 395 4.66 13.66 -8.17
CA ASN A 395 4.34 13.60 -9.58
C ASN A 395 3.17 12.68 -9.90
N LEU A 396 2.61 12.85 -11.09
CA LEU A 396 1.67 11.92 -11.70
C LEU A 396 2.33 11.17 -12.84
N TRP A 397 2.20 9.86 -12.83
CA TRP A 397 2.62 8.99 -13.90
C TRP A 397 1.43 8.40 -14.63
N PHE A 398 1.24 8.83 -15.88
CA PHE A 398 0.21 8.32 -16.78
C PHE A 398 0.79 7.16 -17.58
N THR A 399 0.15 6.01 -17.52
CA THR A 399 0.65 4.80 -18.17
C THR A 399 -0.48 3.87 -18.61
N SER A 400 -0.14 2.78 -19.30
CA SER A 400 -1.13 1.80 -19.72
C SER A 400 -1.73 1.04 -18.53
N LEU A 401 -2.95 0.56 -18.67
CA LEU A 401 -3.60 -0.31 -17.68
C LEU A 401 -2.87 -1.64 -17.49
N THR A 402 -2.05 -2.04 -18.48
CA THR A 402 -1.24 -3.27 -18.42
C THR A 402 0.11 -3.07 -17.74
N LYS A 403 0.54 -1.84 -17.50
CA LYS A 403 1.87 -1.55 -16.95
C LYS A 403 2.23 -2.35 -15.67
N PRO A 404 1.31 -2.62 -14.74
CA PRO A 404 1.61 -3.48 -13.60
C PRO A 404 2.04 -4.92 -13.94
N ASP A 405 1.82 -5.40 -15.16
CA ASP A 405 2.27 -6.72 -15.62
C ASP A 405 3.57 -6.67 -16.44
N GLU A 406 4.07 -5.50 -16.77
CA GLU A 406 5.17 -5.28 -17.72
C GLU A 406 6.51 -4.97 -17.05
N LEU A 407 6.52 -4.66 -15.76
CA LEU A 407 7.75 -4.33 -15.02
C LEU A 407 8.54 -5.59 -14.62
N GLY A 408 9.54 -5.45 -13.78
CA GLY A 408 10.38 -6.56 -13.34
C GLY A 408 9.61 -7.70 -12.66
N PRO A 409 10.18 -8.91 -12.59
CA PRO A 409 9.52 -10.06 -11.97
C PRO A 409 9.25 -9.78 -10.49
N ALA A 410 8.14 -10.33 -9.99
CA ALA A 410 7.86 -10.28 -8.57
C ALA A 410 8.84 -11.18 -7.82
N THR A 411 9.52 -10.60 -6.84
CA THR A 411 10.29 -11.30 -5.82
C THR A 411 9.94 -10.69 -4.48
N ALA A 412 9.72 -11.52 -3.48
CA ALA A 412 9.28 -11.05 -2.18
C ALA A 412 9.65 -12.03 -1.08
N ASP A 413 9.70 -11.53 0.14
CA ASP A 413 9.88 -12.35 1.32
C ASP A 413 9.00 -11.85 2.48
N GLY A 414 8.81 -12.69 3.47
CA GLY A 414 8.07 -12.35 4.66
C GLY A 414 8.07 -13.48 5.68
N ALA A 415 7.72 -13.15 6.91
CA ALA A 415 7.66 -14.12 7.98
C ALA A 415 6.25 -14.20 8.59
N ILE A 416 5.92 -15.38 9.10
CA ILE A 416 4.76 -15.57 9.97
C ILE A 416 5.15 -15.41 11.44
N TRP A 417 6.34 -15.88 11.78
CA TRP A 417 6.95 -15.72 13.11
C TRP A 417 8.41 -15.26 12.97
N GLU A 418 8.86 -14.41 13.85
CA GLU A 418 10.24 -13.96 13.92
C GLU A 418 10.66 -13.82 15.38
N LYS A 419 11.41 -14.80 15.89
CA LYS A 419 11.83 -14.91 17.29
C LYS A 419 10.68 -14.83 18.29
N GLU A 420 9.56 -15.45 17.94
CA GLU A 420 8.34 -15.41 18.75
C GLU A 420 8.18 -16.68 19.59
N GLU A 421 7.62 -16.48 20.79
CA GLU A 421 7.13 -17.57 21.64
C GLU A 421 5.81 -18.09 21.07
N VAL A 422 5.84 -19.30 20.53
CA VAL A 422 4.69 -19.94 19.91
C VAL A 422 4.19 -21.06 20.79
N LYS A 423 2.88 -21.09 21.02
CA LYS A 423 2.23 -22.17 21.78
C LYS A 423 1.92 -23.36 20.91
N ALA A 424 2.12 -24.55 21.46
CA ALA A 424 1.80 -25.81 20.80
C ALA A 424 0.38 -25.81 20.22
N ASN A 425 0.23 -26.36 19.04
CA ASN A 425 -1.04 -26.49 18.31
C ASN A 425 -1.78 -25.17 18.02
N THR A 426 -1.08 -24.02 18.12
CA THR A 426 -1.61 -22.72 17.70
C THR A 426 -1.26 -22.47 16.25
N ASN A 427 -2.26 -22.22 15.42
CA ASN A 427 -2.05 -21.89 14.01
C ASN A 427 -1.51 -20.47 13.85
N SER A 428 -0.57 -20.29 12.92
CA SER A 428 -0.17 -18.97 12.45
C SER A 428 -1.29 -18.24 11.72
N ASP A 429 -1.16 -16.92 11.52
CA ASP A 429 -1.91 -16.24 10.45
C ASP A 429 -1.61 -16.95 9.11
N PRO A 430 -2.61 -17.16 8.22
CA PRO A 430 -2.37 -17.67 6.88
C PRO A 430 -1.45 -16.74 6.08
N TYR A 431 -0.48 -17.32 5.38
CA TYR A 431 0.46 -16.63 4.50
C TYR A 431 0.14 -16.93 3.04
N LEU A 432 0.26 -15.95 2.15
CA LEU A 432 -0.07 -16.11 0.73
C LEU A 432 0.88 -17.11 0.06
N PHE A 433 0.30 -18.19 -0.46
CA PHE A 433 1.04 -19.27 -1.09
C PHE A 433 0.87 -19.31 -2.61
N ALA A 434 -0.19 -18.71 -3.11
CA ALA A 434 -0.57 -18.71 -4.52
C ALA A 434 0.19 -17.68 -5.36
N GLY A 435 0.33 -17.97 -6.66
CA GLY A 435 0.83 -17.02 -7.66
C GLY A 435 2.35 -16.97 -7.83
N TRP A 436 3.09 -17.72 -7.03
CA TRP A 436 4.53 -17.81 -7.09
C TRP A 436 4.97 -19.06 -7.85
N LYS A 437 6.06 -18.95 -8.61
CA LYS A 437 6.67 -20.11 -9.28
C LYS A 437 7.59 -20.86 -8.33
N GLU A 438 8.47 -20.13 -7.66
CA GLU A 438 9.41 -20.70 -6.70
C GLU A 438 9.02 -20.22 -5.29
N ARG A 439 8.96 -21.16 -4.36
CA ARG A 439 8.57 -20.92 -2.97
C ARG A 439 9.46 -21.73 -2.06
N CYS A 440 10.02 -21.07 -1.07
CA CYS A 440 10.77 -21.76 -0.02
C CYS A 440 10.49 -21.15 1.34
N CYS A 441 10.81 -21.92 2.38
CA CYS A 441 10.64 -21.51 3.76
C CYS A 441 11.92 -21.83 4.53
N TRP A 442 12.30 -20.91 5.42
CA TRP A 442 13.36 -21.09 6.40
C TRP A 442 12.75 -21.16 7.79
N ILE A 443 13.11 -22.19 8.54
CA ILE A 443 12.64 -22.43 9.91
C ILE A 443 13.85 -22.35 10.83
N LYS A 444 13.75 -21.61 11.93
CA LYS A 444 14.70 -21.61 13.04
C LYS A 444 13.97 -22.02 14.31
N ASN A 445 14.41 -23.09 14.95
CA ASN A 445 13.95 -23.49 16.26
C ASN A 445 14.96 -23.00 17.31
N ASP A 446 14.61 -21.96 18.05
CA ASP A 446 15.43 -21.42 19.15
C ASP A 446 15.06 -22.04 20.50
N GLY A 447 14.12 -23.01 20.52
CA GLY A 447 13.72 -23.76 21.71
C GLY A 447 14.74 -24.80 22.14
N ALA A 448 14.53 -25.34 23.34
CA ALA A 448 15.41 -26.32 23.97
C ALA A 448 15.17 -27.77 23.54
N GLU A 449 14.11 -28.03 22.78
CA GLU A 449 13.72 -29.36 22.32
C GLU A 449 13.53 -29.39 20.80
N ALA A 450 13.59 -30.61 20.24
CA ALA A 450 13.18 -30.81 18.86
C ALA A 450 11.67 -30.57 18.71
N VAL A 451 11.29 -29.82 17.68
CA VAL A 451 9.91 -29.40 17.39
C VAL A 451 9.51 -29.81 16.01
N LYS A 452 8.31 -30.35 15.88
CA LYS A 452 7.68 -30.67 14.61
C LYS A 452 6.82 -29.50 14.16
N TYR A 453 7.10 -29.03 12.93
CA TYR A 453 6.35 -27.99 12.25
C TYR A 453 5.42 -28.65 11.24
N LEU A 454 4.12 -28.48 11.44
CA LEU A 454 3.09 -28.96 10.53
C LEU A 454 2.64 -27.84 9.61
N PHE A 455 2.84 -28.03 8.31
CA PHE A 455 2.38 -27.15 7.25
C PHE A 455 1.02 -27.63 6.74
N GLU A 456 0.08 -26.70 6.67
CA GLU A 456 -1.27 -26.94 6.15
C GLU A 456 -1.57 -25.91 5.06
N VAL A 457 -2.29 -26.35 4.00
CA VAL A 457 -2.72 -25.48 2.91
C VAL A 457 -4.24 -25.41 2.82
N ASP A 458 -4.73 -24.23 2.49
CA ASP A 458 -6.10 -24.02 2.01
C ASP A 458 -6.03 -23.85 0.49
N GLU A 459 -6.42 -24.91 -0.23
CA GLU A 459 -6.29 -24.95 -1.70
C GLU A 459 -7.25 -24.01 -2.41
N LYS A 460 -8.37 -23.68 -1.79
CA LYS A 460 -9.48 -22.96 -2.43
C LYS A 460 -9.77 -21.59 -1.83
N GLY A 461 -9.06 -21.20 -0.78
CA GLY A 461 -9.34 -19.96 -0.05
C GLY A 461 -10.71 -19.97 0.64
N ASN A 462 -11.16 -21.13 1.08
CA ASN A 462 -12.46 -21.32 1.72
C ASN A 462 -12.35 -21.79 3.19
N ASN A 463 -11.16 -21.61 3.75
CA ASN A 463 -10.82 -21.97 5.13
C ASN A 463 -10.87 -23.48 5.43
N GLN A 464 -10.73 -24.32 4.40
CA GLN A 464 -10.61 -25.78 4.51
C GLN A 464 -9.14 -26.17 4.38
N TRP A 465 -8.55 -26.57 5.50
CA TRP A 465 -7.12 -26.82 5.62
C TRP A 465 -6.80 -28.30 5.47
N THR A 466 -5.81 -28.62 4.65
CA THR A 466 -5.27 -29.97 4.47
C THR A 466 -3.79 -29.99 4.83
N SER A 467 -3.34 -31.09 5.46
CA SER A 467 -1.92 -31.27 5.77
C SER A 467 -1.10 -31.35 4.48
N LEU A 468 -0.04 -30.56 4.39
CA LEU A 468 0.90 -30.57 3.28
C LEU A 468 2.13 -31.42 3.60
N GLN A 469 2.81 -31.08 4.70
CA GLN A 469 4.02 -31.79 5.15
C GLN A 469 4.35 -31.47 6.61
N GLU A 470 5.21 -32.32 7.20
CA GLU A 470 5.79 -32.14 8.52
C GLU A 470 7.30 -31.99 8.43
N VAL A 471 7.88 -31.12 9.24
CA VAL A 471 9.33 -30.90 9.32
C VAL A 471 9.75 -30.94 10.78
N LEU A 472 10.61 -31.90 11.14
CA LEU A 472 11.21 -31.97 12.47
C LEU A 472 12.48 -31.12 12.50
N VAL A 473 12.55 -30.14 13.39
CA VAL A 473 13.73 -29.28 13.56
C VAL A 473 14.29 -29.49 14.95
N PRO A 474 15.54 -29.99 15.08
CA PRO A 474 16.19 -30.16 16.39
C PRO A 474 16.33 -28.85 17.16
N ALA A 475 16.57 -28.96 18.47
CA ALA A 475 16.81 -27.80 19.34
C ALA A 475 18.00 -26.96 18.85
N GLY A 476 17.79 -25.67 18.73
CA GLY A 476 18.81 -24.71 18.27
C GLY A 476 19.19 -24.80 16.79
N GLU A 477 18.57 -25.68 16.00
CA GLU A 477 18.87 -25.92 14.60
C GLU A 477 17.93 -25.15 13.65
N SER A 478 18.25 -25.19 12.36
CA SER A 478 17.45 -24.61 11.28
C SER A 478 17.13 -25.64 10.22
N ALA A 479 16.04 -25.43 9.51
CA ALA A 479 15.66 -26.24 8.35
C ALA A 479 15.26 -25.35 7.17
N TYR A 480 15.58 -25.82 5.98
CA TYR A 480 15.17 -25.24 4.71
C TYR A 480 14.14 -26.15 4.05
N VAL A 481 13.06 -25.57 3.57
CA VAL A 481 11.97 -26.27 2.90
C VAL A 481 11.74 -25.64 1.53
N ALA A 482 11.96 -26.39 0.47
CA ALA A 482 11.55 -26.01 -0.88
C ALA A 482 10.20 -26.64 -1.19
N PHE A 483 9.22 -25.82 -1.60
CA PHE A 483 7.93 -26.36 -2.00
C PHE A 483 7.94 -26.69 -3.49
N ASN A 484 7.31 -27.82 -3.83
CA ASN A 484 7.18 -28.20 -5.23
C ASN A 484 6.36 -27.11 -5.97
N PRO A 485 6.83 -26.59 -7.12
CA PRO A 485 6.11 -25.56 -7.89
C PRO A 485 4.68 -25.95 -8.29
N VAL A 486 4.38 -27.24 -8.43
CA VAL A 486 3.03 -27.72 -8.77
C VAL A 486 2.10 -27.87 -7.56
N THR A 487 2.59 -27.69 -6.34
CA THR A 487 1.75 -27.74 -5.13
C THR A 487 0.72 -26.63 -5.18
N LYS A 488 -0.55 -27.00 -5.08
CA LYS A 488 -1.66 -26.05 -5.07
C LYS A 488 -1.91 -25.52 -3.65
N GLY A 489 -2.37 -24.32 -3.56
CA GLY A 489 -2.76 -23.66 -2.31
C GLY A 489 -2.93 -22.16 -2.54
N GLU A 490 -4.00 -21.58 -2.02
CA GLU A 490 -4.14 -20.14 -1.93
C GLU A 490 -3.35 -19.61 -0.73
N TRP A 491 -3.46 -20.32 0.37
CA TRP A 491 -2.85 -19.95 1.64
C TRP A 491 -2.10 -21.14 2.26
N ILE A 492 -1.04 -20.84 3.01
CA ILE A 492 -0.30 -21.78 3.86
C ILE A 492 -0.31 -21.26 5.29
N ARG A 493 -0.44 -22.17 6.26
CA ARG A 493 -0.25 -21.87 7.67
C ARG A 493 0.62 -22.93 8.33
N VAL A 494 1.18 -22.59 9.47
CA VAL A 494 2.07 -23.47 10.23
C VAL A 494 1.58 -23.55 11.67
N ARG A 495 1.76 -24.73 12.29
CA ARG A 495 1.65 -24.91 13.74
C ARG A 495 2.76 -25.84 14.24
N THR A 496 3.08 -25.71 15.51
CA THR A 496 4.09 -26.54 16.18
C THR A 496 3.43 -27.56 17.09
N ASP A 497 4.07 -28.72 17.32
CA ASP A 497 3.60 -29.75 18.25
C ASP A 497 3.98 -29.46 19.71
N LYS A 498 4.91 -28.51 19.95
CA LYS A 498 5.37 -28.05 21.27
C LYS A 498 5.46 -26.55 21.35
N ASP A 499 5.45 -26.02 22.58
CA ASP A 499 5.82 -24.63 22.84
C ASP A 499 7.27 -24.41 22.45
N THR A 500 7.56 -23.32 21.73
CA THR A 500 8.92 -23.01 21.31
C THR A 500 9.09 -21.53 20.97
N GLN A 501 10.31 -21.03 21.08
CA GLN A 501 10.72 -19.78 20.43
C GLN A 501 11.19 -20.09 19.03
N THR A 502 10.64 -19.41 18.02
CA THR A 502 10.90 -19.77 16.62
C THR A 502 10.78 -18.59 15.66
N SER A 503 11.44 -18.77 14.51
CA SER A 503 11.23 -17.95 13.31
C SER A 503 10.85 -18.85 12.13
N VAL A 504 9.86 -18.41 11.35
CA VAL A 504 9.44 -19.07 10.11
C VAL A 504 9.20 -18.00 9.05
N SER A 505 10.06 -17.98 8.05
CA SER A 505 10.05 -17.00 6.96
C SER A 505 10.00 -17.67 5.60
N PHE A 506 9.33 -17.02 4.66
CA PHE A 506 9.13 -17.46 3.28
C PHE A 506 9.88 -16.54 2.32
N ILE A 507 10.36 -17.11 1.23
CA ILE A 507 10.95 -16.38 0.10
C ILE A 507 10.27 -16.90 -1.16
N ASP A 508 9.76 -15.99 -1.94
CA ASP A 508 8.89 -16.25 -3.07
C ASP A 508 9.36 -15.52 -4.33
N SER A 509 9.26 -16.16 -5.49
CA SER A 509 9.53 -15.49 -6.76
C SER A 509 8.62 -15.96 -7.88
N SER A 510 8.28 -15.02 -8.76
CA SER A 510 7.62 -15.31 -10.03
C SER A 510 8.63 -15.83 -11.06
N ALA A 511 8.11 -16.39 -12.16
CA ALA A 511 8.94 -16.69 -13.31
C ALA A 511 9.59 -15.42 -13.86
N ASP A 512 10.90 -15.45 -14.06
CA ASP A 512 11.63 -14.38 -14.75
C ASP A 512 11.62 -14.66 -16.26
N ASN A 513 10.81 -13.92 -16.98
CA ASN A 513 10.69 -14.01 -18.44
C ASN A 513 11.49 -12.92 -19.16
N ARG A 514 12.31 -12.15 -18.45
CA ARG A 514 13.16 -11.14 -19.07
C ARG A 514 14.20 -11.81 -19.97
N THR A 515 14.50 -11.15 -21.07
CA THR A 515 15.60 -11.58 -21.93
C THR A 515 16.94 -11.18 -21.32
N ALA A 516 18.00 -11.94 -21.60
CA ALA A 516 19.36 -11.57 -21.19
C ALA A 516 19.91 -10.34 -21.94
N ALA A 517 19.13 -9.75 -22.85
CA ALA A 517 19.55 -8.57 -23.60
C ALA A 517 19.65 -7.35 -22.66
N ILE A 518 20.82 -6.77 -22.62
CA ILE A 518 21.06 -5.52 -21.87
C ILE A 518 20.38 -4.37 -22.61
N ALA A 519 19.60 -3.55 -21.89
CA ALA A 519 19.03 -2.35 -22.47
C ALA A 519 20.15 -1.44 -23.03
N PRO A 520 19.97 -0.83 -24.21
CA PRO A 520 21.02 -0.03 -24.87
C PRO A 520 21.62 1.06 -23.99
N MET A 521 20.87 1.59 -23.02
CA MET A 521 21.35 2.60 -22.07
C MET A 521 22.47 2.10 -21.15
N PHE A 522 22.60 0.79 -20.98
CA PHE A 522 23.66 0.19 -20.15
C PHE A 522 24.87 -0.26 -20.96
N LYS A 523 24.87 0.00 -22.26
CA LYS A 523 25.99 -0.38 -23.14
C LYS A 523 27.31 0.25 -22.63
N GLY A 524 28.30 -0.60 -22.41
CA GLY A 524 29.61 -0.19 -21.93
C GLY A 524 29.73 -0.07 -20.40
N LEU A 525 28.67 -0.35 -19.62
CA LEU A 525 28.77 -0.39 -18.16
C LEU A 525 29.22 -1.76 -17.65
N SER A 526 28.93 -2.84 -18.36
CA SER A 526 29.41 -4.19 -18.04
C SER A 526 29.34 -5.07 -19.27
N GLU A 527 30.09 -6.16 -19.27
CA GLU A 527 30.01 -7.22 -20.25
C GLU A 527 29.36 -8.46 -19.63
N VAL A 528 28.27 -8.94 -20.24
CA VAL A 528 27.53 -10.12 -19.76
C VAL A 528 28.35 -11.39 -19.82
N SER A 529 29.40 -11.40 -20.65
CA SER A 529 30.28 -12.56 -20.84
C SER A 529 31.47 -12.63 -19.90
N GLU A 530 31.58 -11.72 -18.95
CA GLU A 530 32.67 -11.74 -17.96
C GLU A 530 32.63 -13.03 -17.12
N LYS A 531 33.55 -13.94 -17.44
CA LYS A 531 33.59 -15.28 -16.80
C LYS A 531 34.46 -15.32 -15.56
N ASN A 532 35.28 -14.31 -15.37
CA ASN A 532 36.25 -14.26 -14.28
C ASN A 532 35.72 -13.52 -13.05
N SER A 533 34.53 -12.94 -13.12
CA SER A 533 33.89 -12.28 -11.99
C SER A 533 33.07 -13.26 -11.17
N LEU A 534 33.35 -13.32 -9.88
CA LEU A 534 32.57 -14.09 -8.89
C LEU A 534 31.55 -13.22 -8.14
N GLY A 535 31.32 -12.00 -8.62
CA GLY A 535 30.50 -11.04 -7.91
C GLY A 535 31.34 -10.15 -6.99
N GLY A 536 30.78 -9.72 -5.89
CA GLY A 536 31.46 -8.82 -4.99
C GLY A 536 30.59 -8.33 -3.85
N LEU A 537 31.09 -7.32 -3.13
CA LEU A 537 30.40 -6.69 -2.02
C LEU A 537 30.19 -5.21 -2.30
N LEU A 538 28.98 -4.72 -2.09
CA LEU A 538 28.65 -3.31 -2.06
C LEU A 538 28.43 -2.88 -0.61
N TYR A 539 29.06 -1.79 -0.18
CA TYR A 539 28.92 -1.29 1.19
C TYR A 539 29.04 0.23 1.27
N GLY A 540 28.39 0.81 2.26
CA GLY A 540 28.47 2.26 2.47
C GLY A 540 29.77 2.68 3.13
N LEU A 541 30.43 3.68 2.57
CA LEU A 541 31.66 4.27 3.07
C LEU A 541 31.48 5.70 3.56
N GLY A 542 32.40 6.13 4.42
CA GLY A 542 32.54 7.50 4.88
C GLY A 542 31.47 7.91 5.92
N LYS A 543 31.55 9.16 6.34
CA LYS A 543 30.65 9.74 7.30
C LYS A 543 29.23 9.75 6.73
N ASN A 544 28.30 9.15 7.46
CA ASN A 544 26.90 8.96 7.04
C ASN A 544 26.72 8.07 5.79
N ARG A 545 27.67 7.19 5.50
CA ARG A 545 27.61 6.23 4.39
C ARG A 545 27.26 6.87 3.04
N ARG A 546 27.84 8.03 2.74
CA ARG A 546 27.53 8.81 1.53
C ARG A 546 28.33 8.38 0.30
N ALA A 547 29.32 7.55 0.47
CA ALA A 547 30.09 6.96 -0.61
C ALA A 547 29.79 5.46 -0.69
N LEU A 548 29.87 4.93 -1.90
CA LEU A 548 29.72 3.51 -2.15
C LEU A 548 31.09 2.86 -2.25
N GLY A 549 31.35 1.86 -1.41
CA GLY A 549 32.48 0.96 -1.57
C GLY A 549 32.06 -0.23 -2.41
N VAL A 550 32.89 -0.59 -3.36
CA VAL A 550 32.72 -1.78 -4.20
C VAL A 550 33.94 -2.67 -4.03
N LEU A 551 33.74 -3.89 -3.60
CA LEU A 551 34.75 -4.94 -3.62
C LEU A 551 34.34 -5.95 -4.68
N ALA A 552 35.07 -6.01 -5.77
CA ALA A 552 34.87 -7.01 -6.80
C ALA A 552 35.82 -8.20 -6.59
N THR A 553 35.32 -9.39 -6.80
CA THR A 553 36.11 -10.62 -6.75
C THR A 553 36.27 -11.20 -8.15
N THR A 554 37.48 -11.40 -8.58
CA THR A 554 37.82 -12.04 -9.86
C THR A 554 38.66 -13.27 -9.62
N ILE A 555 38.61 -14.21 -10.56
CA ILE A 555 39.51 -15.37 -10.59
C ILE A 555 40.58 -15.09 -11.65
N GLU A 556 41.84 -15.12 -11.23
CA GLU A 556 42.99 -15.09 -12.12
C GLU A 556 43.82 -16.34 -11.89
N ASN A 557 43.99 -17.14 -12.95
CA ASN A 557 44.79 -18.37 -12.92
C ASN A 557 44.34 -19.42 -11.90
N GLY A 558 43.04 -19.57 -11.70
CA GLY A 558 42.45 -20.48 -10.74
C GLY A 558 42.40 -19.93 -9.33
#